data_9621277b114ac043a0ed0d1b407c95b6
#
_entry.id   9621277b114ac043a0ed0d1b407c95b6
#
_cell.length_a   1.000
_cell.length_b   1.000
_cell.length_c   1.000
_cell.angle_alpha   90.00
_cell.angle_beta   90.00
_cell.angle_gamma   90.00
#
_symmetry.space_group_name_H-M   'P 1'
#
loop_
_entity.id
_entity.type
_entity.pdbx_description
1 polymer ?
#
loop_
_entity_poly.entity_id
_entity_poly.type
_entity_poly.pdbx_seq_one_letter_code
_entity_poly.pdbx_strand_id
1 'polypeptide(L)'
;LQVTARAVTAEELAAALGDGTFSLAGTEVRALGSDAECFLLQWASTSQENVSRYANSAYDTLLSVIAGAEDETARLGCLHDAEALLLEEGAVAPLYTTVTAWTLRDGLTGVLRDGRGWFSFAAVVPRSE
;
A
#
# COMPACT_ATOMS: atom_id res chain seq x y z
N LEU A 1 -6.52 27.31 4.34
CA LEU A 1 -7.30 26.09 4.56
C LEU A 1 -7.49 25.90 6.06
N GLN A 2 -8.73 25.73 6.52
CA GLN A 2 -9.04 25.41 7.91
C GLN A 2 -9.37 23.92 7.97
N VAL A 3 -8.60 23.15 8.74
CA VAL A 3 -8.79 21.70 8.91
C VAL A 3 -9.15 21.44 10.36
N THR A 4 -10.21 20.65 10.57
CA THR A 4 -10.60 20.16 11.90
C THR A 4 -10.39 18.67 11.94
N ALA A 5 -9.49 18.19 12.82
CA ALA A 5 -9.27 16.78 13.04
C ALA A 5 -10.29 16.23 14.06
N ARG A 6 -10.86 15.08 13.75
CA ARG A 6 -11.76 14.34 14.62
C ARG A 6 -11.22 12.94 14.86
N ALA A 7 -11.03 12.57 16.12
CA ALA A 7 -10.75 11.18 16.48
C ALA A 7 -12.04 10.36 16.40
N VAL A 8 -11.96 9.19 15.79
CA VAL A 8 -13.10 8.28 15.60
C VAL A 8 -12.71 6.86 15.99
N THR A 9 -13.68 6.01 16.25
CA THR A 9 -13.44 4.57 16.45
C THR A 9 -13.09 3.89 15.13
N ALA A 10 -12.52 2.68 15.19
CA ALA A 10 -12.24 1.90 14.00
C ALA A 10 -13.50 1.58 13.18
N GLU A 11 -14.63 1.36 13.85
CA GLU A 11 -15.92 1.10 13.22
C GLU A 11 -16.46 2.34 12.49
N GLU A 12 -16.40 3.50 13.14
CA GLU A 12 -16.79 4.78 12.50
C GLU A 12 -15.89 5.11 11.30
N LEU A 13 -14.58 4.85 11.41
CA LEU A 13 -13.64 5.04 10.29
C LEU A 13 -14.00 4.11 9.13
N ALA A 14 -14.21 2.82 9.40
CA ALA A 14 -14.57 1.85 8.36
C ALA A 14 -15.88 2.23 7.65
N ALA A 15 -16.90 2.67 8.39
CA ALA A 15 -18.16 3.16 7.83
C ALA A 15 -17.93 4.41 6.96
N ALA A 16 -17.18 5.40 7.45
CA ALA A 16 -16.89 6.62 6.70
C ALA A 16 -16.12 6.35 5.41
N LEU A 17 -15.14 5.42 5.42
CA LEU A 17 -14.40 5.01 4.24
C LEU A 17 -15.30 4.30 3.22
N GLY A 18 -16.16 3.38 3.69
CA GLY A 18 -17.11 2.68 2.83
C GLY A 18 -18.14 3.61 2.18
N ASP A 19 -18.68 4.54 2.95
CA ASP A 19 -19.72 5.49 2.49
C ASP A 19 -19.11 6.70 1.74
N GLY A 20 -17.80 6.94 1.86
CA GLY A 20 -17.13 8.13 1.29
C GLY A 20 -17.53 9.43 1.98
N THR A 21 -17.88 9.37 3.27
CA THR A 21 -18.35 10.53 4.07
C THR A 21 -17.21 11.22 4.81
N PHE A 22 -16.09 11.43 4.15
CA PHE A 22 -14.91 12.13 4.69
C PHE A 22 -14.33 13.09 3.66
N SER A 23 -13.64 14.12 4.13
CA SER A 23 -12.83 15.00 3.27
C SER A 23 -11.36 14.58 3.26
N LEU A 24 -10.87 14.08 4.39
CA LEU A 24 -9.54 13.50 4.58
C LEU A 24 -9.63 12.44 5.67
N ALA A 25 -9.07 11.27 5.42
CA ALA A 25 -9.05 10.18 6.39
C ALA A 25 -7.62 9.66 6.57
N GLY A 26 -7.20 9.51 7.83
CA GLY A 26 -5.94 8.84 8.16
C GLY A 26 -6.18 7.33 8.31
N THR A 27 -5.55 6.54 7.46
CA THR A 27 -5.66 5.08 7.49
C THR A 27 -4.34 4.41 7.14
N GLU A 28 -4.19 3.15 7.50
CA GLU A 28 -3.08 2.31 7.07
C GLU A 28 -3.45 1.63 5.74
N VAL A 29 -2.56 1.72 4.77
CA VAL A 29 -2.69 1.04 3.49
C VAL A 29 -1.56 0.03 3.35
N ARG A 30 -1.90 -1.19 2.95
CA ARG A 30 -0.95 -2.28 2.72
C ARG A 30 -1.01 -2.72 1.27
N ALA A 31 0.16 -2.90 0.66
CA ALA A 31 0.22 -3.51 -0.66
C ALA A 31 -0.28 -4.96 -0.61
N LEU A 32 -1.01 -5.37 -1.64
CA LEU A 32 -1.51 -6.75 -1.80
C LEU A 32 -0.39 -7.74 -2.21
N GLY A 33 0.78 -7.22 -2.57
CA GLY A 33 1.96 -7.98 -2.97
C GLY A 33 3.25 -7.24 -2.67
N SER A 34 4.38 -7.77 -3.12
CA SER A 34 5.73 -7.20 -2.92
C SER A 34 6.17 -6.24 -4.02
N ASP A 35 5.42 -6.15 -5.11
CA ASP A 35 5.69 -5.25 -6.23
C ASP A 35 4.99 -3.91 -6.03
N ALA A 36 5.61 -2.82 -6.50
CA ALA A 36 5.04 -1.48 -6.43
C ALA A 36 3.69 -1.37 -7.16
N GLU A 37 3.51 -2.10 -8.26
CA GLU A 37 2.24 -2.19 -8.98
C GLU A 37 1.10 -2.63 -8.07
N CYS A 38 1.34 -3.60 -7.16
CA CYS A 38 0.33 -4.09 -6.23
C CYS A 38 -0.16 -3.00 -5.25
N PHE A 39 0.65 -1.98 -4.99
CA PHE A 39 0.24 -0.82 -4.21
C PHE A 39 -0.59 0.14 -5.07
N LEU A 40 -0.15 0.42 -6.29
CA LEU A 40 -0.83 1.36 -7.19
C LEU A 40 -2.19 0.85 -7.67
N LEU A 41 -2.33 -0.46 -7.93
CA LEU A 41 -3.59 -1.07 -8.35
C LEU A 41 -4.76 -0.84 -7.38
N GLN A 42 -4.49 -0.59 -6.10
CA GLN A 42 -5.52 -0.28 -5.12
C GLN A 42 -6.27 1.02 -5.43
N TRP A 43 -5.64 1.94 -6.16
CA TRP A 43 -6.17 3.26 -6.49
C TRP A 43 -6.78 3.33 -7.90
N ALA A 44 -6.81 2.22 -8.66
CA ALA A 44 -7.50 2.16 -9.94
C ALA A 44 -8.97 2.55 -9.77
N SER A 45 -9.54 3.23 -10.78
CA SER A 45 -10.95 3.68 -10.72
C SER A 45 -11.95 2.53 -10.54
N THR A 46 -11.57 1.31 -10.95
CA THR A 46 -12.37 0.09 -10.83
C THR A 46 -12.09 -0.73 -9.58
N SER A 47 -11.10 -0.32 -8.76
CA SER A 47 -10.71 -1.07 -7.57
C SER A 47 -11.71 -0.89 -6.43
N GLN A 48 -12.09 -1.98 -5.80
CA GLN A 48 -12.93 -1.97 -4.58
C GLN A 48 -12.17 -1.45 -3.35
N GLU A 49 -10.84 -1.49 -3.38
CA GLU A 49 -9.97 -0.97 -2.33
C GLU A 49 -9.80 0.56 -2.41
N ASN A 50 -10.25 1.18 -3.50
CA ASN A 50 -10.15 2.62 -3.74
C ASN A 50 -11.14 3.42 -2.89
N VAL A 51 -10.88 3.51 -1.60
CA VAL A 51 -11.73 4.24 -0.65
C VAL A 51 -11.77 5.76 -0.91
N SER A 52 -10.76 6.32 -1.59
CA SER A 52 -10.74 7.73 -1.98
C SER A 52 -11.69 8.03 -3.13
N ARG A 53 -12.16 7.00 -3.85
CA ARG A 53 -12.95 7.12 -5.09
C ARG A 53 -12.24 7.93 -6.17
N TYR A 54 -10.91 7.89 -6.15
CA TYR A 54 -10.09 8.48 -7.18
C TYR A 54 -10.43 7.89 -8.55
N ALA A 55 -10.61 8.74 -9.54
CA ALA A 55 -10.96 8.32 -10.90
C ALA A 55 -10.23 9.20 -11.90
N ASN A 56 -9.20 8.65 -12.53
CA ASN A 56 -8.40 9.31 -13.54
C ASN A 56 -8.04 8.32 -14.65
N SER A 57 -8.51 8.60 -15.87
CA SER A 57 -8.29 7.72 -17.03
C SER A 57 -6.83 7.64 -17.47
N ALA A 58 -6.02 8.67 -17.23
CA ALA A 58 -4.58 8.63 -17.51
C ALA A 58 -3.89 7.67 -16.53
N TYR A 59 -4.28 7.72 -15.27
CA TYR A 59 -3.80 6.78 -14.24
C TYR A 59 -4.14 5.32 -14.59
N ASP A 60 -5.41 5.04 -14.93
CA ASP A 60 -5.83 3.69 -15.32
C ASP A 60 -5.12 3.20 -16.58
N THR A 61 -4.81 4.11 -17.52
CA THR A 61 -4.02 3.78 -18.70
C THR A 61 -2.59 3.40 -18.33
N LEU A 62 -1.93 4.15 -17.43
CA LEU A 62 -0.59 3.81 -16.94
C LEU A 62 -0.57 2.43 -16.28
N LEU A 63 -1.54 2.10 -15.45
CA LEU A 63 -1.65 0.77 -14.84
C LEU A 63 -1.77 -0.34 -15.89
N SER A 64 -2.53 -0.10 -16.96
CA SER A 64 -2.65 -1.06 -18.06
C SER A 64 -1.34 -1.24 -18.83
N VAL A 65 -0.57 -0.18 -19.02
CA VAL A 65 0.77 -0.24 -19.65
C VAL A 65 1.75 -1.00 -18.75
N ILE A 66 1.76 -0.74 -17.44
CA ILE A 66 2.60 -1.41 -16.46
C ILE A 66 2.38 -2.93 -16.51
N ALA A 67 1.12 -3.37 -16.52
CA ALA A 67 0.75 -4.78 -16.54
C ALA A 67 1.20 -5.51 -17.82
N GLY A 68 1.35 -4.80 -18.94
CA GLY A 68 1.78 -5.36 -20.23
C GLY A 68 3.24 -5.09 -20.59
N ALA A 69 4.00 -4.41 -19.73
CA ALA A 69 5.37 -3.99 -20.05
C ALA A 69 6.36 -5.17 -20.03
N GLU A 70 7.07 -5.35 -21.13
CA GLU A 70 8.18 -6.31 -21.26
C GLU A 70 9.53 -5.70 -20.88
N ASP A 71 9.69 -4.38 -21.05
CA ASP A 71 10.89 -3.64 -20.67
C ASP A 71 10.78 -3.07 -19.26
N GLU A 72 11.68 -3.49 -18.37
CA GLU A 72 11.69 -3.08 -16.96
C GLU A 72 11.93 -1.57 -16.80
N THR A 73 12.75 -0.95 -17.65
CA THR A 73 13.01 0.49 -17.57
C THR A 73 11.76 1.30 -17.93
N ALA A 74 11.04 0.91 -18.98
CA ALA A 74 9.78 1.52 -19.35
C ALA A 74 8.71 1.29 -18.27
N ARG A 75 8.66 0.09 -17.70
CA ARG A 75 7.77 -0.25 -16.60
C ARG A 75 7.99 0.64 -15.37
N LEU A 76 9.24 0.81 -14.94
CA LEU A 76 9.60 1.70 -13.83
C LEU A 76 9.21 3.16 -14.12
N GLY A 77 9.40 3.63 -15.35
CA GLY A 77 8.95 4.97 -15.75
C GLY A 77 7.45 5.14 -15.54
N CYS A 78 6.64 4.20 -16.03
CA CYS A 78 5.18 4.24 -15.85
C CYS A 78 4.75 4.12 -14.39
N LEU A 79 5.46 3.35 -13.55
CA LEU A 79 5.20 3.28 -12.11
C LEU A 79 5.42 4.64 -11.43
N HIS A 80 6.51 5.34 -11.76
CA HIS A 80 6.78 6.69 -11.27
C HIS A 80 5.73 7.71 -11.74
N ASP A 81 5.33 7.66 -13.00
CA ASP A 81 4.31 8.56 -13.53
C ASP A 81 2.95 8.33 -12.85
N ALA A 82 2.58 7.08 -12.59
CA ALA A 82 1.36 6.75 -11.87
C ALA A 82 1.41 7.23 -10.40
N GLU A 83 2.53 7.04 -9.72
CA GLU A 83 2.75 7.56 -8.36
C GLU A 83 2.63 9.10 -8.34
N ALA A 84 3.28 9.78 -9.29
CA ALA A 84 3.24 11.23 -9.39
C ALA A 84 1.81 11.74 -9.53
N LEU A 85 0.98 11.13 -10.38
CA LEU A 85 -0.44 11.51 -10.53
C LEU A 85 -1.22 11.39 -9.22
N LEU A 86 -1.06 10.29 -8.47
CA LEU A 86 -1.74 10.11 -7.19
C LEU A 86 -1.39 11.21 -6.18
N LEU A 87 -0.11 11.59 -6.13
CA LEU A 87 0.39 12.57 -5.18
C LEU A 87 0.01 14.01 -5.59
N GLU A 88 0.17 14.36 -6.87
CA GLU A 88 -0.12 15.69 -7.39
C GLU A 88 -1.62 16.02 -7.33
N GLU A 89 -2.48 15.05 -7.58
CA GLU A 89 -3.93 15.23 -7.51
C GLU A 89 -4.47 15.08 -6.08
N GLY A 90 -3.61 14.73 -5.13
CA GLY A 90 -3.97 14.65 -3.71
C GLY A 90 -4.91 13.48 -3.37
N ALA A 91 -4.97 12.45 -4.23
CA ALA A 91 -5.74 11.24 -3.95
C ALA A 91 -5.20 10.49 -2.72
N VAL A 92 -3.87 10.55 -2.53
CA VAL A 92 -3.13 9.96 -1.42
C VAL A 92 -2.10 10.94 -0.90
N ALA A 93 -1.94 11.02 0.41
CA ALA A 93 -0.89 11.79 1.08
C ALA A 93 -0.12 10.87 2.04
N PRO A 94 0.98 10.22 1.62
CA PRO A 94 1.78 9.37 2.48
C PRO A 94 2.37 10.17 3.65
N LEU A 95 2.20 9.67 4.87
CA LEU A 95 2.71 10.33 6.07
C LEU A 95 3.96 9.62 6.60
N TYR A 96 3.92 8.32 6.75
CA TYR A 96 5.03 7.50 7.24
C TYR A 96 4.79 6.02 6.93
N THR A 97 5.86 5.24 7.00
CA THR A 97 5.78 3.77 6.91
C THR A 97 5.85 3.17 8.31
N THR A 98 4.93 2.27 8.63
CA THR A 98 4.96 1.52 9.88
C THR A 98 6.05 0.46 9.84
N VAL A 99 6.76 0.30 10.96
CA VAL A 99 7.82 -0.71 11.11
C VAL A 99 7.37 -1.75 12.13
N THR A 100 7.41 -3.01 11.76
CA THR A 100 7.20 -4.12 12.69
C THR A 100 8.56 -4.58 13.23
N ALA A 101 8.78 -4.40 14.53
CA ALA A 101 9.93 -4.95 15.22
C ALA A 101 9.59 -6.34 15.76
N TRP A 102 10.53 -7.25 15.68
CA TRP A 102 10.41 -8.60 16.26
C TRP A 102 11.77 -9.04 16.82
N THR A 103 11.72 -9.91 17.81
CA THR A 103 12.91 -10.48 18.42
C THR A 103 12.86 -12.00 18.32
N LEU A 104 14.02 -12.59 18.10
CA LEU A 104 14.21 -14.03 18.11
C LEU A 104 15.06 -14.38 19.32
N ARG A 105 14.70 -15.47 20.04
CA ARG A 105 15.51 -15.96 21.16
C ARG A 105 16.90 -16.32 20.65
N ASP A 106 17.92 -16.00 21.44
CA ASP A 106 19.31 -16.41 21.16
C ASP A 106 19.40 -17.92 20.95
N GLY A 107 20.23 -18.31 20.01
CA GLY A 107 20.42 -19.71 19.63
C GLY A 107 19.43 -20.25 18.61
N LEU A 108 18.53 -19.43 18.08
CA LEU A 108 17.64 -19.80 16.98
C LEU A 108 17.97 -19.01 15.70
N THR A 109 17.71 -19.63 14.55
CA THR A 109 17.84 -18.99 13.22
C THR A 109 16.77 -19.54 12.27
N GLY A 110 16.60 -18.95 11.07
CA GLY A 110 15.73 -19.47 10.03
C GLY A 110 14.30 -18.94 10.05
N VAL A 111 14.01 -17.86 10.79
CA VAL A 111 12.75 -17.13 10.60
C VAL A 111 12.81 -16.40 9.27
N LEU A 112 11.84 -16.66 8.42
CA LEU A 112 11.68 -15.98 7.14
C LEU A 112 10.51 -15.00 7.22
N ARG A 113 10.64 -13.88 6.51
CA ARG A 113 9.58 -12.89 6.35
C ARG A 113 9.35 -12.63 4.88
N ASP A 114 8.13 -12.74 4.40
CA ASP A 114 7.80 -12.40 3.02
C ASP A 114 7.62 -10.89 2.80
N GLY A 115 7.48 -10.46 1.54
CA GLY A 115 7.27 -9.05 1.16
C GLY A 115 5.96 -8.45 1.70
N ARG A 116 5.01 -9.27 2.14
CA ARG A 116 3.74 -8.85 2.78
C ARG A 116 3.87 -8.71 4.30
N GLY A 117 5.04 -9.05 4.85
CA GLY A 117 5.30 -8.97 6.27
C GLY A 117 4.88 -10.20 7.08
N TRP A 118 4.47 -11.29 6.43
CA TRP A 118 4.13 -12.54 7.12
C TRP A 118 5.38 -13.30 7.52
N PHE A 119 5.34 -13.90 8.70
CA PHE A 119 6.44 -14.69 9.22
C PHE A 119 6.20 -16.18 8.95
N SER A 120 7.26 -16.86 8.49
CA SER A 120 7.33 -18.31 8.41
C SER A 120 8.35 -18.83 9.40
N PHE A 121 7.94 -19.78 10.21
CA PHE A 121 8.77 -20.45 11.21
C PHE A 121 9.16 -21.88 10.78
N ALA A 122 8.77 -22.31 9.58
CA ALA A 122 8.99 -23.68 9.09
C ALA A 122 10.49 -24.05 8.99
N ALA A 123 11.37 -23.06 8.83
CA ALA A 123 12.82 -23.26 8.71
C ALA A 123 13.58 -22.91 10.00
N VAL A 124 12.88 -22.70 11.11
CA VAL A 124 13.55 -22.37 12.37
C VAL A 124 14.30 -23.57 12.92
N VAL A 125 15.60 -23.38 13.12
CA VAL A 125 16.51 -24.40 13.66
C VAL A 125 17.42 -23.78 14.73
N PRO A 126 18.00 -24.59 15.63
CA PRO A 126 19.07 -24.14 16.49
C PRO A 126 20.25 -23.61 15.66
N ARG A 127 20.86 -22.54 16.11
CA ARG A 127 22.09 -22.01 15.49
C ARG A 127 23.22 -23.00 15.75
N SER A 128 23.84 -23.53 14.72
CA SER A 128 25.09 -24.27 14.85
C SER A 128 26.20 -23.32 15.29
N GLU A 129 26.97 -23.73 16.32
CA GLU A 129 28.18 -23.04 16.74
C GLU A 129 29.22 -22.98 15.62
#